data_06ec05c5ce41ebd6ec434fff26b8cee7
#
_entry.id   06ec05c5ce41ebd6ec434fff26b8cee7
#
_cell.length_a   1.000
_cell.length_b   1.000
_cell.length_c   1.000
_cell.angle_alpha   90.00
_cell.angle_beta   90.00
_cell.angle_gamma   90.00
#
_symmetry.space_group_name_H-M   'P 1'
#
loop_
_entity.id
_entity.type
_entity.pdbx_description
1 polymer ?
#
loop_
_entity_poly.entity_id
_entity_poly.type
_entity_poly.pdbx_seq_one_letter_code
_entity_poly.pdbx_strand_id
1 'polypeptide(L)'
;MSASVSRIAISLRWRVSVPVVLALALGATCGLLLTERLQASGIAVSQKGRMFHPDNLAVARGEVVTFVNDDSDLLHHVFVESDTFTFDSGDQEPGSRTPITFTERGTFQVLCGIHPKMKLVVRVN
;
A
#
# COMPACT_ATOMS: atom_id res chain seq x y z
N MET A 1 67.31 -27.82 -43.57
CA MET A 1 67.04 -28.13 -42.13
C MET A 1 65.87 -27.25 -41.70
N SER A 2 64.64 -27.79 -41.69
CA SER A 2 63.39 -27.05 -41.34
C SER A 2 62.87 -27.62 -40.04
N ALA A 3 62.85 -26.84 -39.00
CA ALA A 3 62.24 -27.19 -37.69
C ALA A 3 60.76 -26.79 -37.65
N SER A 4 59.91 -27.82 -37.58
CA SER A 4 58.50 -27.66 -37.44
C SER A 4 58.17 -27.38 -35.97
N VAL A 5 57.55 -26.22 -35.65
CA VAL A 5 57.07 -25.88 -34.32
C VAL A 5 55.58 -26.24 -34.20
N SER A 6 55.30 -27.34 -33.50
CA SER A 6 53.93 -27.75 -33.18
C SER A 6 53.34 -26.83 -32.14
N ARG A 7 52.28 -26.14 -32.50
CA ARG A 7 51.44 -25.36 -31.54
C ARG A 7 50.43 -26.29 -30.82
N ILE A 8 50.65 -26.49 -29.54
CA ILE A 8 49.69 -27.20 -28.68
C ILE A 8 48.61 -26.19 -28.30
N ALA A 9 47.41 -26.37 -28.85
CA ALA A 9 46.23 -25.62 -28.44
C ALA A 9 45.59 -26.29 -27.22
N ILE A 10 45.76 -25.71 -26.06
CA ILE A 10 45.07 -26.15 -24.84
C ILE A 10 43.66 -25.53 -24.84
N SER A 11 42.65 -26.30 -25.22
CA SER A 11 41.25 -25.93 -25.10
C SER A 11 40.77 -26.14 -23.65
N LEU A 12 40.78 -25.08 -22.87
CA LEU A 12 40.18 -25.06 -21.53
C LEU A 12 38.66 -25.04 -21.67
N ARG A 13 38.03 -26.23 -21.66
CA ARG A 13 36.57 -26.38 -21.64
C ARG A 13 36.11 -26.22 -20.22
N TRP A 14 35.60 -25.03 -19.85
CA TRP A 14 34.87 -24.84 -18.60
C TRP A 14 33.56 -25.61 -18.65
N ARG A 15 33.55 -26.74 -17.96
CA ARG A 15 32.31 -27.48 -17.66
C ARG A 15 31.61 -26.79 -16.51
N VAL A 16 30.75 -25.85 -16.81
CA VAL A 16 29.79 -25.31 -15.80
C VAL A 16 28.77 -26.42 -15.50
N SER A 17 28.81 -26.94 -14.30
CA SER A 17 27.93 -28.04 -13.90
C SER A 17 26.48 -27.57 -13.90
N VAL A 18 25.60 -28.28 -14.62
CA VAL A 18 24.18 -28.04 -14.72
C VAL A 18 23.47 -27.81 -13.33
N PRO A 19 23.89 -28.48 -12.23
CA PRO A 19 23.27 -28.24 -10.93
C PRO A 19 23.51 -26.83 -10.34
N VAL A 20 24.61 -26.14 -10.71
CA VAL A 20 24.87 -24.77 -10.23
C VAL A 20 23.95 -23.75 -10.88
N VAL A 21 23.65 -23.93 -12.17
CA VAL A 21 22.72 -23.06 -12.90
C VAL A 21 21.28 -23.24 -12.40
N LEU A 22 20.89 -24.50 -12.08
CA LEU A 22 19.56 -24.81 -11.56
C LEU A 22 19.33 -24.23 -10.15
N ALA A 23 20.36 -24.27 -9.28
CA ALA A 23 20.29 -23.70 -7.92
C ALA A 23 20.15 -22.17 -7.93
N LEU A 24 20.81 -21.49 -8.86
CA LEU A 24 20.69 -20.04 -9.02
C LEU A 24 19.32 -19.62 -9.57
N ALA A 25 18.73 -20.42 -10.46
CA ALA A 25 17.38 -20.15 -11.00
C ALA A 25 16.29 -20.32 -9.94
N LEU A 26 16.39 -21.34 -9.07
CA LEU A 26 15.43 -21.54 -7.97
C LEU A 26 15.56 -20.47 -6.87
N GLY A 27 16.75 -19.96 -6.59
CA GLY A 27 16.97 -18.89 -5.63
C GLY A 27 16.37 -17.55 -6.09
N ALA A 28 16.45 -17.23 -7.37
CA ALA A 28 15.93 -16.00 -7.94
C ALA A 28 14.38 -15.98 -7.96
N THR A 29 13.74 -17.11 -8.25
CA THR A 29 12.27 -17.20 -8.26
C THR A 29 11.65 -17.13 -6.87
N CYS A 30 12.30 -17.67 -5.84
CA CYS A 30 11.82 -17.57 -4.46
C CYS A 30 11.92 -16.14 -3.92
N GLY A 31 12.93 -15.37 -4.32
CA GLY A 31 13.09 -13.96 -3.94
C GLY A 31 12.03 -13.04 -4.55
N LEU A 32 11.59 -13.31 -5.78
CA LEU A 32 10.56 -12.50 -6.45
C LEU A 32 9.15 -12.69 -5.84
N LEU A 33 8.85 -13.89 -5.31
CA LEU A 33 7.54 -14.18 -4.73
C LEU A 33 7.34 -13.57 -3.32
N LEU A 34 8.42 -13.13 -2.65
CA LEU A 34 8.35 -12.51 -1.33
C LEU A 34 8.13 -11.00 -1.37
N THR A 35 8.34 -10.34 -2.51
CA THR A 35 8.17 -8.88 -2.64
C THR A 35 6.74 -8.45 -2.94
N GLU A 36 5.85 -9.33 -3.35
CA GLU A 36 4.46 -8.98 -3.68
C GLU A 36 3.50 -8.93 -2.48
N ARG A 37 3.94 -9.27 -1.27
CA ARG A 37 3.06 -9.32 -0.09
C ARG A 37 3.09 -8.08 0.81
N LEU A 38 3.74 -7.00 0.39
CA LEU A 38 3.78 -5.74 1.15
C LEU A 38 2.88 -4.64 0.58
N GLN A 39 1.87 -5.00 -0.17
CA GLN A 39 0.75 -4.09 -0.35
C GLN A 39 -0.16 -4.27 0.88
N ALA A 40 0.08 -3.46 1.90
CA ALA A 40 -0.92 -3.24 2.92
C ALA A 40 -2.21 -2.85 2.19
N SER A 41 -3.21 -3.74 2.17
CA SER A 41 -4.55 -3.40 1.73
C SER A 41 -5.07 -2.37 2.73
N GLY A 42 -4.80 -1.09 2.44
CA GLY A 42 -5.25 0.01 3.26
C GLY A 42 -6.77 -0.05 3.40
N ILE A 43 -7.26 0.19 4.59
CA ILE A 43 -8.70 0.27 4.86
C ILE A 43 -9.26 1.44 4.07
N ALA A 44 -10.32 1.20 3.30
CA ALA A 44 -11.01 2.22 2.55
C ALA A 44 -12.38 2.51 3.16
N VAL A 45 -12.73 3.79 3.25
CA VAL A 45 -14.06 4.28 3.63
C VAL A 45 -14.63 5.04 2.44
N SER A 46 -15.74 4.55 1.93
CA SER A 46 -16.49 5.20 0.85
C SER A 46 -17.37 6.31 1.39
N GLN A 47 -17.36 7.46 0.73
CA GLN A 47 -18.27 8.57 0.92
C GLN A 47 -19.27 8.55 -0.24
N LYS A 48 -20.49 8.10 0.05
CA LYS A 48 -21.54 7.98 -0.97
C LYS A 48 -22.92 8.23 -0.40
N GLY A 49 -23.72 8.99 -1.13
CA GLY A 49 -25.08 9.31 -0.73
C GLY A 49 -25.18 10.07 0.58
N ARG A 50 -24.19 10.91 0.90
CA ARG A 50 -24.05 11.65 2.16
C ARG A 50 -23.92 10.74 3.38
N MET A 51 -23.22 9.63 3.23
CA MET A 51 -22.90 8.66 4.30
C MET A 51 -21.46 8.17 4.15
N PHE A 52 -20.85 7.75 5.27
CA PHE A 52 -19.63 6.96 5.27
C PHE A 52 -19.99 5.47 5.26
N HIS A 53 -19.27 4.70 4.46
CA HIS A 53 -19.40 3.26 4.40
C HIS A 53 -18.01 2.58 4.57
N PRO A 54 -17.78 1.85 5.67
CA PRO A 54 -18.66 1.66 6.83
C PRO A 54 -18.84 2.95 7.66
N ASP A 55 -19.81 2.97 8.56
CA ASP A 55 -20.06 4.04 9.54
C ASP A 55 -19.40 3.78 10.91
N ASN A 56 -18.75 2.63 11.05
CA ASN A 56 -18.02 2.18 12.23
C ASN A 56 -16.78 1.40 11.82
N LEU A 57 -15.63 1.70 12.43
CA LEU A 57 -14.37 1.11 12.06
C LEU A 57 -13.47 0.91 13.27
N ALA A 58 -12.75 -0.23 13.33
CA ALA A 58 -11.69 -0.47 14.29
C ALA A 58 -10.36 -0.64 13.55
N VAL A 59 -9.35 0.10 13.97
CA VAL A 59 -8.02 0.11 13.34
C VAL A 59 -6.91 0.01 14.38
N ALA A 60 -5.73 -0.39 13.97
CA ALA A 60 -4.53 -0.30 14.79
C ALA A 60 -3.97 1.14 14.77
N ARG A 61 -3.28 1.53 15.85
CA ARG A 61 -2.56 2.80 15.88
C ARG A 61 -1.51 2.86 14.78
N GLY A 62 -1.49 3.96 14.02
CA GLY A 62 -0.59 4.16 12.87
C GLY A 62 -1.12 3.57 11.56
N GLU A 63 -2.29 2.94 11.57
CA GLU A 63 -2.92 2.42 10.36
C GLU A 63 -3.47 3.56 9.49
N VAL A 64 -3.38 3.38 8.18
CA VAL A 64 -3.86 4.35 7.20
C VAL A 64 -5.26 3.97 6.75
N VAL A 65 -6.20 4.89 6.89
CA VAL A 65 -7.56 4.79 6.36
C VAL A 65 -7.69 5.75 5.19
N THR A 66 -8.09 5.25 4.02
CA THR A 66 -8.29 6.07 2.83
C THR A 66 -9.76 6.39 2.65
N PHE A 67 -10.11 7.65 2.72
CA PHE A 67 -11.46 8.15 2.42
C PHE A 67 -11.58 8.40 0.91
N VAL A 68 -12.61 7.83 0.31
CA VAL A 68 -12.85 7.91 -1.15
C VAL A 68 -14.19 8.59 -1.39
N ASN A 69 -14.19 9.69 -2.12
CA ASN A 69 -15.45 10.29 -2.57
C ASN A 69 -15.98 9.52 -3.78
N ASP A 70 -16.93 8.61 -3.53
CA ASP A 70 -17.58 7.76 -4.54
C ASP A 70 -18.90 8.37 -5.08
N ASP A 71 -19.24 9.60 -4.71
CA ASP A 71 -20.32 10.33 -5.36
C ASP A 71 -19.85 10.90 -6.71
N SER A 72 -20.77 11.10 -7.62
CA SER A 72 -20.49 11.62 -8.96
C SER A 72 -20.52 13.16 -9.04
N ASP A 73 -21.21 13.79 -8.11
CA ASP A 73 -21.60 15.20 -8.16
C ASP A 73 -21.62 15.92 -6.80
N LEU A 74 -21.28 15.23 -5.72
CA LEU A 74 -21.25 15.80 -4.38
C LEU A 74 -19.82 16.03 -3.90
N LEU A 75 -19.57 17.21 -3.37
CA LEU A 75 -18.39 17.49 -2.57
C LEU A 75 -18.55 16.89 -1.18
N HIS A 76 -17.45 16.44 -0.61
CA HIS A 76 -17.33 16.08 0.79
C HIS A 76 -16.19 16.84 1.46
N HIS A 77 -16.12 16.76 2.78
CA HIS A 77 -15.08 17.42 3.57
C HIS A 77 -14.88 16.62 4.85
N VAL A 78 -13.86 15.78 4.88
CA VAL A 78 -13.59 14.92 6.03
C VAL A 78 -12.80 15.69 7.07
N PHE A 79 -13.29 15.73 8.30
CA PHE A 79 -12.53 16.27 9.41
C PHE A 79 -12.70 15.47 10.70
N VAL A 80 -11.72 15.57 11.57
CA VAL A 80 -11.70 15.05 12.93
C VAL A 80 -11.26 16.16 13.85
N GLU A 81 -12.01 16.39 14.93
CA GLU A 81 -11.64 17.35 15.97
C GLU A 81 -11.74 16.68 17.33
N SER A 82 -10.61 16.56 18.02
CA SER A 82 -10.52 16.04 19.38
C SER A 82 -9.31 16.64 20.10
N ASP A 83 -9.22 16.45 21.41
CA ASP A 83 -8.12 16.98 22.23
C ASP A 83 -6.76 16.38 21.85
N THR A 84 -6.73 15.18 21.26
CA THR A 84 -5.50 14.42 21.00
C THR A 84 -5.21 14.22 19.52
N PHE A 85 -6.19 14.37 18.65
CA PHE A 85 -6.04 14.16 17.22
C PHE A 85 -6.97 15.09 16.43
N THR A 86 -6.40 15.83 15.50
CA THR A 86 -7.13 16.70 14.57
C THR A 86 -6.72 16.42 13.14
N PHE A 87 -7.67 16.49 12.23
CA PHE A 87 -7.44 16.36 10.78
C PHE A 87 -8.51 17.16 10.03
N ASP A 88 -8.13 17.74 8.92
CA ASP A 88 -9.01 18.44 8.00
C ASP A 88 -8.55 18.20 6.55
N SER A 89 -9.43 17.62 5.72
CA SER A 89 -9.13 17.34 4.32
C SER A 89 -9.29 18.55 3.40
N GLY A 90 -9.99 19.57 3.85
CA GLY A 90 -10.60 20.53 2.92
C GLY A 90 -11.66 19.85 2.04
N ASP A 91 -12.05 20.52 0.97
CA ASP A 91 -13.06 20.02 0.04
C ASP A 91 -12.50 18.84 -0.79
N GLN A 92 -13.30 17.79 -0.87
CA GLN A 92 -12.99 16.57 -1.60
C GLN A 92 -13.91 16.46 -2.83
N GLU A 93 -13.33 16.67 -4.00
CA GLU A 93 -14.02 16.50 -5.28
C GLU A 93 -14.45 15.04 -5.52
N PRO A 94 -15.47 14.78 -6.36
CA PRO A 94 -15.81 13.44 -6.81
C PRO A 94 -14.59 12.65 -7.31
N GLY A 95 -14.44 11.40 -6.83
CA GLY A 95 -13.32 10.52 -7.18
C GLY A 95 -12.03 10.77 -6.39
N SER A 96 -11.97 11.79 -5.54
CA SER A 96 -10.80 12.05 -4.70
C SER A 96 -10.56 10.96 -3.65
N ARG A 97 -9.29 10.79 -3.26
CA ARG A 97 -8.84 9.80 -2.27
C ARG A 97 -7.95 10.49 -1.26
N THR A 98 -8.35 10.47 -0.01
CA THR A 98 -7.64 11.16 1.08
C THR A 98 -7.19 10.15 2.13
N PRO A 99 -5.89 9.86 2.26
CA PRO A 99 -5.37 9.00 3.32
C PRO A 99 -5.28 9.76 4.65
N ILE A 100 -5.71 9.11 5.72
CA ILE A 100 -5.59 9.59 7.11
C ILE A 100 -4.87 8.54 7.93
N THR A 101 -3.79 8.91 8.59
CA THR A 101 -3.08 8.04 9.54
C THR A 101 -3.54 8.34 10.96
N PHE A 102 -4.17 7.38 11.63
CA PHE A 102 -4.59 7.53 13.02
C PHE A 102 -3.43 7.24 13.97
N THR A 103 -2.77 8.27 14.46
CA THR A 103 -1.56 8.17 15.29
C THR A 103 -1.84 8.01 16.77
N GLU A 104 -3.05 8.33 17.22
CA GLU A 104 -3.43 8.32 18.63
C GLU A 104 -4.47 7.24 18.92
N ARG A 105 -4.33 6.57 20.09
CA ARG A 105 -5.31 5.60 20.58
C ARG A 105 -6.56 6.33 21.07
N GLY A 106 -7.73 5.74 20.86
CA GLY A 106 -8.98 6.32 21.32
C GLY A 106 -10.15 6.05 20.39
N THR A 107 -11.25 6.76 20.64
CA THR A 107 -12.43 6.73 19.78
C THR A 107 -12.66 8.12 19.22
N PHE A 108 -12.61 8.21 17.89
CA PHE A 108 -12.73 9.46 17.16
C PHE A 108 -14.01 9.51 16.33
N GLN A 109 -14.66 10.66 16.30
CA GLN A 109 -15.73 10.93 15.35
C GLN A 109 -15.12 11.59 14.10
N VAL A 110 -15.34 10.97 12.96
CA VAL A 110 -15.05 11.54 11.66
C VAL A 110 -16.33 12.12 11.11
N LEU A 111 -16.29 13.36 10.70
CA LEU A 111 -17.44 14.14 10.27
C LEU A 111 -17.24 14.68 8.87
N CYS A 112 -18.33 15.07 8.20
CA CYS A 112 -18.29 15.82 6.97
C CYS A 112 -18.70 17.27 7.24
N GLY A 113 -17.84 18.23 6.87
CA GLY A 113 -18.11 19.66 7.07
C GLY A 113 -19.25 20.21 6.22
N ILE A 114 -19.62 19.52 5.13
CA ILE A 114 -20.68 19.93 4.21
C ILE A 114 -22.03 19.26 4.56
N HIS A 115 -21.98 18.01 5.04
CA HIS A 115 -23.16 17.21 5.34
C HIS A 115 -23.24 16.84 6.82
N PRO A 116 -23.92 17.63 7.68
CA PRO A 116 -23.84 17.49 9.14
C PRO A 116 -24.32 16.16 9.72
N LYS A 117 -25.11 15.39 8.97
CA LYS A 117 -25.58 14.06 9.40
C LYS A 117 -24.60 12.94 9.07
N MET A 118 -23.57 13.22 8.27
CA MET A 118 -22.58 12.26 7.81
C MET A 118 -21.49 12.11 8.86
N LYS A 119 -21.44 10.94 9.50
CA LYS A 119 -20.47 10.63 10.55
C LYS A 119 -20.05 9.17 10.53
N LEU A 120 -18.82 8.93 10.95
CA LEU A 120 -18.21 7.63 11.15
C LEU A 120 -17.53 7.62 12.52
N VAL A 121 -17.60 6.50 13.23
CA VAL A 121 -16.83 6.28 14.47
C VAL A 121 -15.61 5.42 14.16
N VAL A 122 -14.42 5.92 14.47
CA VAL A 122 -13.16 5.18 14.36
C VAL A 122 -12.63 4.87 15.75
N ARG A 123 -12.49 3.58 16.06
CA ARG A 123 -11.80 3.11 17.27
C ARG A 123 -10.38 2.71 16.94
N VAL A 124 -9.40 3.35 17.56
CA VAL A 124 -7.98 3.10 17.40
C VAL A 124 -7.43 2.32 18.60
N ASN A 125 -6.96 1.10 18.40
CA ASN A 125 -6.46 0.18 19.42
C ASN A 125 -4.93 0.24 19.57
#